data_339c5778e653e5b0f7e84e82cb0a1595
#
_entry.id   339c5778e653e5b0f7e84e82cb0a1595
#
_cell.length_a   1.000
_cell.length_b   1.000
_cell.length_c   1.000
_cell.angle_alpha   90.00
_cell.angle_beta   90.00
_cell.angle_gamma   90.00
#
_symmetry.space_group_name_H-M   'P 1'
#
loop_
_entity.id
_entity.type
_entity.pdbx_description
1 polymer ?
#
loop_
_entity_poly.entity_id
_entity_poly.type
_entity_poly.pdbx_seq_one_letter_code
_entity_poly.pdbx_strand_id
1 'polypeptide(L)'
;MFVAANRARRAINRLDDFHAALVAGDEDALEVRKAIEAAGLKVARQTGSQSWLPGEVAFTSSVQKVIGKHGEDIVIEALTAIALAFKGEVLSNGASIFLGLTRILISPPDGLDRQRLYGALTRHSMKDWGGYVQGIKGGDLRAQTMRAAIMKAYADAKPIAR
;
A
#
# COMPACT_ATOMS: atom_id res chain seq x y z
N MET A 1 20.53 -28.40 -12.09
CA MET A 1 19.55 -28.33 -13.13
C MET A 1 18.16 -28.40 -12.61
N PHE A 2 17.76 -29.52 -12.09
CA PHE A 2 16.50 -29.68 -11.53
C PHE A 2 16.12 -28.67 -10.49
N VAL A 3 17.04 -28.32 -9.58
CA VAL A 3 16.79 -27.34 -8.52
C VAL A 3 16.53 -25.96 -9.08
N ALA A 4 17.29 -25.56 -10.08
CA ALA A 4 17.08 -24.26 -10.71
C ALA A 4 15.74 -24.20 -11.45
N ALA A 5 15.36 -25.26 -12.13
CA ALA A 5 14.09 -25.32 -12.83
C ALA A 5 12.91 -25.28 -11.85
N ASN A 6 13.02 -25.95 -10.72
CA ASN A 6 11.99 -25.91 -9.71
C ASN A 6 11.83 -24.54 -9.08
N ARG A 7 12.91 -23.82 -8.84
CA ARG A 7 12.85 -22.46 -8.35
C ARG A 7 12.20 -21.53 -9.34
N ALA A 8 12.51 -21.67 -10.62
CA ALA A 8 11.93 -20.84 -11.66
C ALA A 8 10.42 -21.05 -11.76
N ARG A 9 9.95 -22.26 -11.59
CA ARG A 9 8.54 -22.56 -11.66
C ARG A 9 7.78 -22.13 -10.42
N ARG A 10 8.42 -22.18 -9.28
CA ARG A 10 7.82 -21.75 -8.03
C ARG A 10 7.88 -20.24 -8.01
N ALA A 11 6.75 -19.58 -8.14
CA ALA A 11 6.71 -18.15 -7.97
C ALA A 11 7.33 -17.80 -6.62
N ILE A 12 8.33 -16.92 -6.64
CA ILE A 12 8.92 -16.45 -5.39
C ILE A 12 7.84 -15.69 -4.65
N ASN A 13 7.51 -16.17 -3.47
CA ASN A 13 6.53 -15.54 -2.63
C ASN A 13 7.23 -14.42 -1.86
N ARG A 14 7.03 -13.18 -2.28
CA ARG A 14 7.67 -12.02 -1.69
C ARG A 14 7.32 -11.85 -0.23
N LEU A 15 6.11 -12.24 0.16
CA LEU A 15 5.70 -12.14 1.55
C LEU A 15 6.42 -13.17 2.41
N ASP A 16 6.60 -14.39 1.92
CA ASP A 16 7.37 -15.41 2.63
C ASP A 16 8.84 -14.98 2.76
N ASP A 17 9.41 -14.41 1.70
CA ASP A 17 10.78 -13.87 1.76
C ASP A 17 10.87 -12.75 2.80
N PHE A 18 9.86 -11.91 2.88
CA PHE A 18 9.82 -10.84 3.87
C PHE A 18 9.79 -11.40 5.29
N HIS A 19 8.95 -12.40 5.55
CA HIS A 19 8.90 -13.03 6.87
C HIS A 19 10.20 -13.73 7.23
N ALA A 20 10.85 -14.37 6.26
CA ALA A 20 12.16 -14.97 6.48
C ALA A 20 13.20 -13.90 6.82
N ALA A 21 13.17 -12.76 6.14
CA ALA A 21 14.06 -11.65 6.40
C ALA A 21 13.84 -11.08 7.81
N LEU A 22 12.60 -10.99 8.27
CA LEU A 22 12.30 -10.55 9.64
C LEU A 22 12.90 -11.49 10.68
N VAL A 23 12.78 -12.79 10.48
CA VAL A 23 13.34 -13.79 11.39
C VAL A 23 14.86 -13.70 11.42
N ALA A 24 15.48 -13.42 10.26
CA ALA A 24 16.92 -13.26 10.15
C ALA A 24 17.43 -11.92 10.71
N GLY A 25 16.54 -11.01 11.10
CA GLY A 25 16.93 -9.72 11.65
C GLY A 25 17.35 -8.70 10.61
N ASP A 26 16.91 -8.86 9.36
CA ASP A 26 17.21 -7.91 8.28
C ASP A 26 16.68 -6.52 8.63
N GLU A 27 17.56 -5.52 8.57
CA GLU A 27 17.24 -4.16 9.01
C GLU A 27 16.16 -3.52 8.15
N ASP A 28 16.18 -3.75 6.83
CA ASP A 28 15.18 -3.19 5.92
C ASP A 28 13.80 -3.79 6.20
N ALA A 29 13.74 -5.09 6.44
CA ALA A 29 12.48 -5.76 6.77
C ALA A 29 11.92 -5.27 8.10
N LEU A 30 12.79 -5.08 9.09
CA LEU A 30 12.38 -4.55 10.39
C LEU A 30 11.84 -3.11 10.28
N GLU A 31 12.46 -2.30 9.43
CA GLU A 31 12.03 -0.92 9.21
C GLU A 31 10.65 -0.90 8.55
N VAL A 32 10.40 -1.77 7.57
CA VAL A 32 9.10 -1.89 6.91
C VAL A 32 8.03 -2.28 7.93
N ARG A 33 8.30 -3.30 8.74
CA ARG A 33 7.35 -3.74 9.77
C ARG A 33 7.05 -2.63 10.77
N LYS A 34 8.08 -1.92 11.20
CA LYS A 34 7.94 -0.80 12.13
C LYS A 34 7.03 0.29 11.57
N ALA A 35 7.21 0.65 10.29
CA ALA A 35 6.38 1.66 9.64
C ALA A 35 4.93 1.20 9.54
N ILE A 36 4.69 -0.05 9.16
CA ILE A 36 3.36 -0.61 9.06
C ILE A 36 2.66 -0.60 10.42
N GLU A 37 3.36 -1.02 11.47
CA GLU A 37 2.80 -1.05 12.81
C GLU A 37 2.57 0.35 13.38
N ALA A 38 3.45 1.30 13.06
CA ALA A 38 3.27 2.69 13.46
C ALA A 38 1.99 3.31 12.89
N ALA A 39 1.54 2.82 11.74
CA ALA A 39 0.29 3.26 11.12
C ALA A 39 -0.96 2.55 11.66
N GLY A 40 -0.79 1.62 12.60
CA GLY A 40 -1.90 0.86 13.17
C GLY A 40 -2.27 -0.37 12.35
N LEU A 41 -1.40 -0.80 11.46
CA LEU A 41 -1.60 -1.95 10.59
C LEU A 41 -0.65 -3.08 10.99
N LYS A 42 -0.78 -4.21 10.34
CA LYS A 42 0.15 -5.34 10.54
C LYS A 42 0.48 -5.99 9.21
N VAL A 43 1.62 -6.67 9.17
CA VAL A 43 2.03 -7.44 8.00
C VAL A 43 1.14 -8.67 7.88
N ALA A 44 0.60 -8.90 6.68
CA ALA A 44 -0.17 -10.10 6.40
C ALA A 44 0.70 -11.34 6.50
N ARG A 45 0.14 -12.45 6.95
CA ARG A 45 0.88 -13.71 7.07
C ARG A 45 0.84 -14.52 5.79
N GLN A 46 -0.25 -14.40 5.03
CA GLN A 46 -0.48 -15.22 3.84
C GLN A 46 -0.61 -14.35 2.60
N THR A 47 -0.25 -14.90 1.45
CA THR A 47 -0.26 -14.18 0.19
C THR A 47 -1.63 -14.02 -0.44
N GLY A 48 -2.53 -14.97 -0.22
CA GLY A 48 -3.85 -14.91 -0.83
C GLY A 48 -4.74 -13.88 -0.16
N SER A 49 -5.25 -12.93 -0.92
CA SER A 49 -6.12 -11.87 -0.37
C SER A 49 -7.37 -12.43 0.31
N GLN A 50 -7.77 -13.61 -0.05
CA GLN A 50 -8.90 -14.29 0.57
C GLN A 50 -8.65 -14.66 2.04
N SER A 51 -7.37 -14.75 2.41
CA SER A 51 -6.96 -15.11 3.76
C SER A 51 -6.61 -13.90 4.62
N TRP A 52 -6.60 -12.69 4.03
CA TRP A 52 -6.23 -11.49 4.77
C TRP A 52 -7.38 -11.03 5.67
N LEU A 53 -7.00 -10.52 6.83
CA LEU A 53 -7.92 -9.84 7.74
C LEU A 53 -7.85 -8.33 7.51
N PRO A 54 -8.88 -7.57 7.91
CA PRO A 54 -8.81 -6.12 7.86
C PRO A 54 -7.58 -5.60 8.60
N GLY A 55 -6.91 -4.63 8.01
CA GLY A 55 -5.70 -4.05 8.62
C GLY A 55 -4.41 -4.77 8.30
N GLU A 56 -4.44 -5.83 7.50
CA GLU A 56 -3.23 -6.55 7.11
C GLU A 56 -2.67 -6.03 5.79
N VAL A 57 -1.35 -5.85 5.75
CA VAL A 57 -0.60 -5.33 4.60
C VAL A 57 0.25 -6.43 4.02
N ALA A 58 0.03 -6.75 2.75
CA ALA A 58 0.83 -7.75 2.04
C ALA A 58 1.82 -7.11 1.06
N PHE A 59 1.67 -5.82 0.74
CA PHE A 59 2.50 -5.12 -0.23
C PHE A 59 3.79 -4.57 0.38
N THR A 60 4.52 -5.44 1.06
CA THR A 60 5.75 -5.05 1.79
C THR A 60 6.86 -4.55 0.86
N SER A 61 6.97 -5.10 -0.35
CA SER A 61 7.97 -4.65 -1.29
C SER A 61 7.73 -3.21 -1.77
N SER A 62 6.47 -2.84 -1.96
CA SER A 62 6.12 -1.45 -2.30
C SER A 62 6.45 -0.51 -1.16
N VAL A 63 6.17 -0.91 0.07
CA VAL A 63 6.49 -0.12 1.26
C VAL A 63 8.00 0.08 1.36
N GLN A 64 8.77 -1.00 1.23
CA GLN A 64 10.23 -0.94 1.31
C GLN A 64 10.83 0.00 0.25
N LYS A 65 10.30 -0.08 -0.97
CA LYS A 65 10.77 0.75 -2.07
C LYS A 65 10.54 2.25 -1.79
N VAL A 66 9.38 2.60 -1.27
CA VAL A 66 9.07 4.01 -0.95
C VAL A 66 9.91 4.49 0.24
N ILE A 67 10.08 3.67 1.27
CA ILE A 67 10.96 4.02 2.40
C ILE A 67 12.37 4.32 1.90
N GLY A 68 12.91 3.45 1.04
CA GLY A 68 14.27 3.59 0.54
C GLY A 68 14.50 4.85 -0.27
N LYS A 69 13.49 5.33 -0.97
CA LYS A 69 13.60 6.53 -1.82
C LYS A 69 13.17 7.81 -1.12
N HIS A 70 12.21 7.75 -0.22
CA HIS A 70 11.52 8.94 0.30
C HIS A 70 11.43 9.00 1.82
N GLY A 71 11.91 7.98 2.52
CA GLY A 71 11.89 7.94 3.98
C GLY A 71 10.60 7.35 4.55
N GLU A 72 10.63 7.11 5.85
CA GLU A 72 9.52 6.44 6.53
C GLU A 72 8.31 7.34 6.81
N ASP A 73 8.52 8.65 6.95
CA ASP A 73 7.45 9.57 7.35
C ASP A 73 6.30 9.58 6.34
N ILE A 74 6.63 9.65 5.06
CA ILE A 74 5.63 9.61 3.99
C ILE A 74 4.88 8.29 3.99
N VAL A 75 5.60 7.20 4.23
CA VAL A 75 5.02 5.86 4.27
C VAL A 75 4.06 5.73 5.44
N ILE A 76 4.47 6.16 6.62
CA ILE A 76 3.61 6.12 7.81
C ILE A 76 2.36 6.97 7.61
N GLU A 77 2.53 8.16 7.03
CA GLU A 77 1.39 9.03 6.75
C GLU A 77 0.40 8.36 5.78
N ALA A 78 0.90 7.82 4.69
CA ALA A 78 0.05 7.16 3.69
C ALA A 78 -0.67 5.93 4.27
N LEU A 79 0.05 5.11 5.01
CA LEU A 79 -0.52 3.91 5.62
C LEU A 79 -1.54 4.27 6.71
N THR A 80 -1.28 5.32 7.48
CA THR A 80 -2.22 5.80 8.49
C THR A 80 -3.54 6.26 7.83
N ALA A 81 -3.44 6.98 6.72
CA ALA A 81 -4.62 7.40 5.98
C ALA A 81 -5.42 6.20 5.47
N ILE A 82 -4.73 5.19 4.96
CA ILE A 82 -5.37 3.96 4.48
C ILE A 82 -6.04 3.22 5.65
N ALA A 83 -5.37 3.13 6.79
CA ALA A 83 -5.92 2.47 7.97
C ALA A 83 -7.22 3.14 8.44
N LEU A 84 -7.26 4.46 8.41
CA LEU A 84 -8.45 5.23 8.81
C LEU A 84 -9.58 5.11 7.78
N ALA A 85 -9.24 5.24 6.50
CA ALA A 85 -10.24 5.27 5.43
C ALA A 85 -10.90 3.91 5.20
N PHE A 86 -10.16 2.83 5.39
CA PHE A 86 -10.62 1.47 5.11
C PHE A 86 -10.73 0.61 6.35
N LYS A 87 -11.07 1.24 7.47
CA LYS A 87 -11.24 0.53 8.73
C LYS A 87 -12.30 -0.56 8.57
N GLY A 88 -11.95 -1.79 8.90
CA GLY A 88 -12.85 -2.93 8.77
C GLY A 88 -12.88 -3.57 7.38
N GLU A 89 -12.16 -3.02 6.41
CA GLU A 89 -12.07 -3.62 5.06
C GLU A 89 -10.73 -4.33 4.87
N VAL A 90 -10.75 -5.42 4.12
CA VAL A 90 -9.54 -6.11 3.70
C VAL A 90 -8.85 -5.26 2.63
N LEU A 91 -7.54 -5.06 2.77
CA LEU A 91 -6.76 -4.18 1.89
C LEU A 91 -6.33 -4.89 0.59
N SER A 92 -7.30 -5.47 -0.13
CA SER A 92 -7.03 -6.28 -1.31
C SER A 92 -6.41 -5.49 -2.47
N ASN A 93 -6.71 -4.21 -2.58
CA ASN A 93 -6.12 -3.31 -3.59
C ASN A 93 -5.25 -2.24 -2.94
N GLY A 94 -4.76 -2.53 -1.74
CA GLY A 94 -4.01 -1.56 -0.94
C GLY A 94 -2.73 -1.09 -1.60
N ALA A 95 -2.05 -1.96 -2.33
CA ALA A 95 -0.79 -1.60 -3.01
C ALA A 95 -0.99 -0.46 -4.00
N SER A 96 -2.02 -0.53 -4.83
CA SER A 96 -2.30 0.52 -5.83
C SER A 96 -2.67 1.84 -5.17
N ILE A 97 -3.50 1.79 -4.13
CA ILE A 97 -3.89 2.99 -3.38
C ILE A 97 -2.67 3.59 -2.69
N PHE A 98 -1.85 2.75 -2.05
CA PHE A 98 -0.63 3.20 -1.39
C PHE A 98 0.31 3.91 -2.37
N LEU A 99 0.55 3.31 -3.53
CA LEU A 99 1.45 3.90 -4.54
C LEU A 99 0.89 5.21 -5.12
N GLY A 100 -0.40 5.27 -5.39
CA GLY A 100 -1.04 6.49 -5.87
C GLY A 100 -1.00 7.60 -4.83
N LEU A 101 -1.31 7.27 -3.59
CA LEU A 101 -1.32 8.22 -2.49
C LEU A 101 0.08 8.76 -2.19
N THR A 102 1.09 7.88 -2.15
CA THR A 102 2.47 8.31 -1.89
C THR A 102 2.98 9.23 -2.98
N ARG A 103 2.59 9.05 -4.24
CA ARG A 103 2.95 9.99 -5.31
C ARG A 103 2.41 11.39 -5.07
N ILE A 104 1.20 11.50 -4.56
CA ILE A 104 0.62 12.80 -4.22
C ILE A 104 1.40 13.42 -3.06
N LEU A 105 1.74 12.64 -2.04
CA LEU A 105 2.43 13.15 -0.86
C LEU A 105 3.89 13.55 -1.16
N ILE A 106 4.54 12.86 -2.09
CA ILE A 106 5.92 13.16 -2.50
C ILE A 106 5.98 14.48 -3.29
N SER A 107 5.00 14.70 -4.17
CA SER A 107 4.92 15.90 -4.99
C SER A 107 3.52 16.51 -4.87
N PRO A 108 3.22 17.11 -3.73
CA PRO A 108 1.86 17.59 -3.49
C PRO A 108 1.52 18.81 -4.35
N PRO A 109 0.30 18.88 -4.87
CA PRO A 109 -0.17 20.10 -5.52
C PRO A 109 -0.19 21.27 -4.53
N ASP A 110 -0.07 22.48 -5.05
CA ASP A 110 -0.14 23.68 -4.22
C ASP A 110 -1.47 23.72 -3.47
N GLY A 111 -1.40 24.05 -2.19
CA GLY A 111 -2.60 24.20 -1.37
C GLY A 111 -3.28 22.87 -1.01
N LEU A 112 -2.59 21.75 -1.13
CA LEU A 112 -3.17 20.45 -0.78
C LEU A 112 -3.61 20.41 0.69
N ASP A 113 -4.88 20.11 0.91
CA ASP A 113 -5.44 19.84 2.22
C ASP A 113 -5.34 18.33 2.49
N ARG A 114 -4.44 17.94 3.36
CA ARG A 114 -4.17 16.52 3.63
C ARG A 114 -5.36 15.81 4.24
N GLN A 115 -6.09 16.45 5.13
CA GLN A 115 -7.27 15.83 5.72
C GLN A 115 -8.35 15.57 4.69
N ARG A 116 -8.52 16.50 3.76
CA ARG A 116 -9.43 16.33 2.64
C ARG A 116 -8.95 15.24 1.68
N LEU A 117 -7.65 15.14 1.45
CA LEU A 117 -7.07 14.06 0.66
C LEU A 117 -7.41 12.70 1.25
N TYR A 118 -7.26 12.56 2.57
CA TYR A 118 -7.58 11.31 3.23
C TYR A 118 -9.08 11.02 3.19
N GLY A 119 -9.88 12.06 3.30
CA GLY A 119 -11.33 11.95 3.10
C GLY A 119 -11.71 11.46 1.73
N ALA A 120 -10.91 11.81 0.71
CA ALA A 120 -11.14 11.31 -0.66
C ALA A 120 -11.09 9.79 -0.73
N LEU A 121 -10.24 9.15 0.08
CA LEU A 121 -10.12 7.69 0.08
C LEU A 121 -11.42 7.03 0.54
N THR A 122 -12.21 7.70 1.36
CA THR A 122 -13.49 7.15 1.87
C THR A 122 -14.61 7.20 0.83
N ARG A 123 -14.38 7.83 -0.32
CA ARG A 123 -15.40 8.00 -1.36
C ARG A 123 -15.76 6.68 -2.05
N HIS A 124 -14.85 5.71 -2.00
CA HIS A 124 -15.04 4.41 -2.64
C HIS A 124 -14.59 3.30 -1.70
N SER A 125 -15.18 2.13 -1.85
CA SER A 125 -14.72 0.93 -1.17
C SER A 125 -13.39 0.46 -1.76
N MET A 126 -12.71 -0.43 -1.07
CA MET A 126 -11.46 -1.03 -1.57
C MET A 126 -11.67 -1.67 -2.95
N LYS A 127 -12.79 -2.36 -3.13
CA LYS A 127 -13.13 -2.99 -4.41
C LYS A 127 -13.31 -1.95 -5.51
N ASP A 128 -14.01 -0.87 -5.22
CA ASP A 128 -14.28 0.17 -6.21
C ASP A 128 -13.00 0.90 -6.62
N TRP A 129 -12.11 1.15 -5.67
CA TRP A 129 -10.79 1.72 -5.99
C TRP A 129 -10.00 0.79 -6.91
N GLY A 130 -10.07 -0.53 -6.65
CA GLY A 130 -9.41 -1.52 -7.50
C GLY A 130 -9.91 -1.50 -8.94
N GLY A 131 -11.15 -1.13 -9.15
CA GLY A 131 -11.73 -1.02 -10.48
C GLY A 131 -11.03 0.00 -11.38
N TYR A 132 -10.48 1.06 -10.81
CA TYR A 132 -9.78 2.09 -11.60
C TYR A 132 -8.50 1.58 -12.24
N VAL A 133 -7.88 0.56 -11.67
CA VAL A 133 -6.62 0.00 -12.17
C VAL A 133 -6.77 -1.39 -12.75
N GLN A 134 -7.99 -1.89 -12.84
CA GLN A 134 -8.25 -3.20 -13.40
C GLN A 134 -7.79 -3.25 -14.86
N GLY A 135 -7.02 -4.28 -15.20
CA GLY A 135 -6.47 -4.44 -16.56
C GLY A 135 -5.24 -3.61 -16.86
N ILE A 136 -4.85 -2.69 -15.96
CA ILE A 136 -3.66 -1.88 -16.15
C ILE A 136 -2.44 -2.66 -15.66
N LYS A 137 -1.46 -2.84 -16.53
CA LYS A 137 -0.22 -3.56 -16.23
C LYS A 137 0.91 -2.58 -15.96
N GLY A 138 1.79 -2.96 -15.04
CA GLY A 138 2.94 -2.16 -14.67
C GLY A 138 2.66 -1.25 -13.47
N GLY A 139 3.56 -1.31 -12.49
CA GLY A 139 3.38 -0.58 -11.24
C GLY A 139 3.34 0.93 -11.41
N ASP A 140 4.15 1.45 -12.34
CA ASP A 140 4.19 2.90 -12.60
C ASP A 140 2.87 3.41 -13.16
N LEU A 141 2.32 2.74 -14.17
CA LEU A 141 1.06 3.16 -14.77
C LEU A 141 -0.10 3.01 -13.81
N ARG A 142 -0.11 1.94 -13.02
CA ARG A 142 -1.13 1.74 -11.99
C ARG A 142 -1.07 2.86 -10.94
N ALA A 143 0.13 3.23 -10.52
CA ALA A 143 0.30 4.32 -9.55
C ALA A 143 -0.17 5.67 -10.11
N GLN A 144 0.16 5.97 -11.36
CA GLN A 144 -0.31 7.19 -12.01
C GLN A 144 -1.82 7.23 -12.14
N THR A 145 -2.42 6.11 -12.56
CA THR A 145 -3.86 6.01 -12.73
C THR A 145 -4.58 6.18 -11.40
N MET A 146 -4.06 5.54 -10.36
CA MET A 146 -4.65 5.67 -9.03
C MET A 146 -4.48 7.08 -8.47
N ARG A 147 -3.33 7.72 -8.69
CA ARG A 147 -3.11 9.11 -8.31
C ARG A 147 -4.18 10.02 -8.92
N ALA A 148 -4.42 9.85 -10.21
CA ALA A 148 -5.44 10.65 -10.90
C ALA A 148 -6.84 10.39 -10.35
N ALA A 149 -7.18 9.15 -10.05
CA ALA A 149 -8.47 8.79 -9.49
C ALA A 149 -8.66 9.40 -8.09
N ILE A 150 -7.62 9.36 -7.26
CA ILE A 150 -7.67 9.95 -5.91
C ILE A 150 -7.84 11.47 -6.01
N MET A 151 -7.09 12.13 -6.91
CA MET A 151 -7.21 13.58 -7.08
C MET A 151 -8.58 13.98 -7.61
N LYS A 152 -9.17 13.17 -8.45
CA LYS A 152 -10.54 13.41 -8.92
C LYS A 152 -11.54 13.32 -7.75
N ALA A 153 -11.41 12.33 -6.90
CA ALA A 153 -12.25 12.20 -5.71
C ALA A 153 -12.00 13.33 -4.72
N TYR A 154 -10.76 13.82 -4.63
CA TYR A 154 -10.37 14.93 -3.77
C TYR A 154 -11.19 16.19 -4.05
N ALA A 155 -11.55 16.44 -5.30
CA ALA A 155 -12.31 17.64 -5.67
C ALA A 155 -13.64 17.73 -4.91
N ASP A 156 -14.27 16.58 -4.62
CA ASP A 156 -15.57 16.51 -3.95
C ASP A 156 -15.49 16.00 -2.52
N ALA A 157 -14.29 15.78 -2.01
CA ALA A 157 -14.11 15.17 -0.71
C ALA A 157 -14.21 16.17 0.43
N LYS A 158 -14.55 15.65 1.61
CA LYS A 158 -14.53 16.38 2.88
C LYS A 158 -13.39 15.82 3.74
N PRO A 159 -12.90 16.59 4.72
CA PRO A 159 -11.89 16.10 5.65
C PRO A 159 -12.34 14.79 6.29
N ILE A 160 -11.36 13.89 6.52
CA ILE A 160 -11.67 12.61 7.12
C ILE A 160 -12.07 12.80 8.58
N ALA A 161 -13.13 12.09 8.99
CA ALA A 161 -13.57 12.10 10.39
C ALA A 161 -12.65 11.18 11.19
N ARG A 162 -12.25 11.62 12.35
CA ARG A 162 -11.41 10.86 13.27
C ARG A 162 -12.19 10.34 14.45
#